data_3b44865222b01e451f2aadfc3a32bf1b
#
_entry.id   3b44865222b01e451f2aadfc3a32bf1b
#
_cell.length_a   1.000
_cell.length_b   1.000
_cell.length_c   1.000
_cell.angle_alpha   90.00
_cell.angle_beta   90.00
_cell.angle_gamma   90.00
#
_symmetry.space_group_name_H-M   'P 1'
#
loop_
_entity.id
_entity.type
_entity.pdbx_description
1 polymer ?
#
loop_
_entity_poly.entity_id
_entity_poly.type
_entity_poly.pdbx_seq_one_letter_code
_entity_poly.pdbx_strand_id
1 'polypeptide(L)'
;HLAAVWPSSFRGEPMRMDKLTSRFQQALADAQSLAVGRDNNMLEPAHLMAALLDQQGGSTVPLLAQAGVNVPSLRTRIGQALDKLPKVAGQEGNINVSNDLTRLLNVTDKLAQQRGDAFIASELFVLAALDDKGEVGRALKDSGANKASLESAIERMRGGEKVENENAEDQ
;
A
#
# COMPACT_ATOMS: atom_id res chain seq x y z
N HIS A 1 16.48 4.94 5.25
CA HIS A 1 16.26 5.22 3.84
C HIS A 1 15.55 4.04 3.16
N LEU A 2 14.51 4.31 2.40
CA LEU A 2 13.70 3.24 1.80
C LEU A 2 14.49 2.29 0.90
N ALA A 3 15.46 2.81 0.18
CA ALA A 3 16.28 1.98 -0.71
C ALA A 3 17.02 0.88 0.03
N ALA A 4 17.32 1.07 1.32
CA ALA A 4 18.02 0.07 2.12
C ALA A 4 17.13 -1.12 2.50
N VAL A 5 15.81 -0.98 2.42
CA VAL A 5 14.84 -2.05 2.71
C VAL A 5 14.68 -2.98 1.51
N TRP A 6 14.91 -2.45 0.32
CA TRP A 6 14.66 -3.18 -0.91
C TRP A 6 15.77 -4.17 -1.19
N PRO A 7 15.45 -5.45 -1.44
CA PRO A 7 16.50 -6.46 -1.64
C PRO A 7 17.32 -6.16 -2.89
N SER A 8 18.64 -6.21 -2.76
CA SER A 8 19.55 -6.06 -3.90
C SER A 8 19.43 -7.23 -4.88
N SER A 9 18.94 -8.37 -4.38
CA SER A 9 18.74 -9.57 -5.21
C SER A 9 17.41 -9.56 -5.96
N PHE A 10 16.64 -8.50 -5.84
CA PHE A 10 15.36 -8.42 -6.53
C PHE A 10 15.56 -8.50 -8.04
N ARG A 11 14.88 -9.45 -8.67
CA ARG A 11 14.98 -9.70 -10.10
C ARG A 11 13.71 -9.28 -10.80
N GLY A 12 13.84 -9.00 -12.08
CA GLY A 12 12.75 -8.54 -12.93
C GLY A 12 12.68 -7.03 -12.95
N GLU A 13 11.50 -6.49 -13.21
CA GLU A 13 11.30 -5.04 -13.28
C GLU A 13 10.87 -4.53 -11.91
N PRO A 14 11.80 -4.03 -11.09
CA PRO A 14 11.42 -3.51 -9.79
C PRO A 14 10.57 -2.26 -9.95
N MET A 15 9.71 -2.02 -8.95
CA MET A 15 8.99 -0.76 -8.86
C MET A 15 10.00 0.38 -8.83
N ARG A 16 9.68 1.48 -9.52
CA ARG A 16 10.55 2.67 -9.59
C ARG A 16 10.46 3.42 -8.26
N MET A 17 11.36 3.07 -7.32
CA MET A 17 11.34 3.62 -5.97
C MET A 17 11.50 5.14 -5.93
N ASP A 18 12.19 5.70 -6.92
CA ASP A 18 12.40 7.15 -7.03
C ASP A 18 11.17 7.89 -7.55
N LYS A 19 10.12 7.16 -7.94
CA LYS A 19 8.90 7.75 -8.51
C LYS A 19 7.70 7.69 -7.55
N LEU A 20 7.91 7.36 -6.30
CA LEU A 20 6.83 7.35 -5.32
C LEU A 20 6.48 8.76 -4.88
N THR A 21 5.18 9.03 -4.65
CA THR A 21 4.79 10.26 -3.98
C THR A 21 5.38 10.29 -2.57
N SER A 22 5.51 11.49 -2.00
CA SER A 22 6.02 11.63 -0.64
C SER A 22 5.16 10.87 0.37
N ARG A 23 3.84 10.89 0.20
CA ARG A 23 2.91 10.15 1.07
C ARG A 23 3.13 8.65 0.98
N PHE A 24 3.33 8.12 -0.23
CA PHE A 24 3.57 6.69 -0.42
C PHE A 24 4.92 6.28 0.19
N GLN A 25 5.95 7.10 0.00
CA GLN A 25 7.26 6.84 0.61
C GLN A 25 7.14 6.79 2.13
N GLN A 26 6.41 7.73 2.73
CA GLN A 26 6.21 7.76 4.17
C GLN A 26 5.45 6.53 4.65
N ALA A 27 4.43 6.10 3.91
CA ALA A 27 3.66 4.91 4.25
C ALA A 27 4.55 3.66 4.25
N LEU A 28 5.44 3.53 3.26
CA LEU A 28 6.38 2.40 3.22
C LEU A 28 7.34 2.42 4.40
N ALA A 29 7.85 3.60 4.77
CA ALA A 29 8.73 3.73 5.93
C ALA A 29 7.99 3.36 7.22
N ASP A 30 6.75 3.81 7.38
CA ASP A 30 5.91 3.50 8.54
C ASP A 30 5.58 2.00 8.58
N ALA A 31 5.33 1.40 7.42
CA ALA A 31 5.08 -0.04 7.33
C ALA A 31 6.29 -0.85 7.79
N GLN A 32 7.49 -0.42 7.40
CA GLN A 32 8.71 -1.07 7.87
C GLN A 32 8.86 -0.97 9.39
N SER A 33 8.63 0.21 9.95
CA SER A 33 8.67 0.40 11.39
C SER A 33 7.65 -0.48 12.11
N LEU A 34 6.45 -0.60 11.54
CA LEU A 34 5.41 -1.46 12.09
C LEU A 34 5.85 -2.92 12.12
N ALA A 35 6.41 -3.41 11.01
CA ALA A 35 6.87 -4.78 10.91
C ALA A 35 7.98 -5.08 11.94
N VAL A 36 8.94 -4.18 12.05
CA VAL A 36 10.02 -4.32 13.03
C VAL A 36 9.45 -4.31 14.45
N GLY A 37 8.55 -3.39 14.75
CA GLY A 37 7.93 -3.28 16.08
C GLY A 37 7.08 -4.49 16.46
N ARG A 38 6.56 -5.21 15.48
CA ARG A 38 5.77 -6.42 15.72
C ARG A 38 6.61 -7.70 15.64
N ASP A 39 7.91 -7.58 15.53
CA ASP A 39 8.84 -8.72 15.41
C ASP A 39 8.59 -9.59 14.18
N ASN A 40 8.04 -9.00 13.12
CA ASN A 40 7.89 -9.68 11.85
C ASN A 40 9.20 -9.54 11.06
N ASN A 41 9.64 -10.60 10.39
CA ASN A 41 10.86 -10.56 9.58
C ASN A 41 10.59 -10.25 8.11
N MET A 42 9.32 -10.15 7.73
CA MET A 42 8.92 -9.84 6.37
C MET A 42 8.03 -8.60 6.36
N LEU A 43 8.26 -7.72 5.40
CA LEU A 43 7.36 -6.61 5.12
C LEU A 43 6.27 -7.12 4.20
N GLU A 44 5.04 -7.13 4.69
CA GLU A 44 3.90 -7.72 4.01
C GLU A 44 2.91 -6.66 3.53
N PRO A 45 2.02 -6.99 2.59
CA PRO A 45 0.96 -6.05 2.16
C PRO A 45 0.13 -5.51 3.33
N ALA A 46 -0.14 -6.33 4.34
CA ALA A 46 -0.92 -5.89 5.50
C ALA A 46 -0.23 -4.77 6.28
N HIS A 47 1.10 -4.78 6.36
CA HIS A 47 1.84 -3.69 7.00
C HIS A 47 1.64 -2.38 6.25
N LEU A 48 1.73 -2.41 4.92
CA LEU A 48 1.56 -1.20 4.11
C LEU A 48 0.13 -0.68 4.19
N MET A 49 -0.86 -1.58 4.12
CA MET A 49 -2.25 -1.15 4.24
C MET A 49 -2.52 -0.53 5.62
N ALA A 50 -1.99 -1.13 6.69
CA ALA A 50 -2.14 -0.57 8.03
C ALA A 50 -1.51 0.83 8.13
N ALA A 51 -0.32 1.00 7.56
CA ALA A 51 0.35 2.31 7.56
C ALA A 51 -0.47 3.35 6.80
N LEU A 52 -1.05 2.99 5.67
CA LEU A 52 -1.90 3.89 4.90
C LEU A 52 -3.17 4.28 5.66
N LEU A 53 -3.78 3.33 6.35
CA LEU A 53 -4.98 3.60 7.15
C LEU A 53 -4.69 4.52 8.33
N ASP A 54 -3.49 4.46 8.88
CA ASP A 54 -3.10 5.27 10.05
C ASP A 54 -2.42 6.59 9.68
N GLN A 55 -2.19 6.84 8.40
CA GLN A 55 -1.46 8.04 7.97
C GLN A 55 -2.25 9.30 8.26
N GLN A 56 -1.66 10.20 9.05
CA GLN A 56 -2.27 11.48 9.38
C GLN A 56 -2.34 12.37 8.15
N GLY A 57 -3.55 12.86 7.85
CA GLY A 57 -3.75 13.70 6.68
C GLY A 57 -3.65 12.96 5.35
N GLY A 58 -3.57 11.62 5.38
CA GLY A 58 -3.51 10.83 4.16
C GLY A 58 -4.85 10.75 3.45
N SER A 59 -4.80 10.40 2.18
CA SER A 59 -5.98 10.32 1.33
C SER A 59 -6.66 8.95 1.33
N THR A 60 -6.03 7.92 1.90
CA THR A 60 -6.53 6.54 1.81
C THR A 60 -7.88 6.35 2.50
N VAL A 61 -8.01 6.85 3.74
CA VAL A 61 -9.27 6.69 4.47
C VAL A 61 -10.42 7.44 3.78
N PRO A 62 -10.27 8.73 3.40
CA PRO A 62 -11.35 9.40 2.66
C PRO A 62 -11.68 8.71 1.34
N LEU A 63 -10.69 8.21 0.62
CA LEU A 63 -10.91 7.49 -0.63
C LEU A 63 -11.77 6.25 -0.40
N LEU A 64 -11.39 5.43 0.57
CA LEU A 64 -12.12 4.19 0.89
C LEU A 64 -13.56 4.50 1.32
N ALA A 65 -13.75 5.54 2.15
CA ALA A 65 -15.08 5.95 2.58
C ALA A 65 -15.94 6.36 1.37
N GLN A 66 -15.39 7.13 0.45
CA GLN A 66 -16.09 7.54 -0.77
C GLN A 66 -16.42 6.34 -1.65
N ALA A 67 -15.59 5.33 -1.63
CA ALA A 67 -15.83 4.10 -2.40
C ALA A 67 -16.82 3.15 -1.73
N GLY A 68 -17.38 3.53 -0.59
CA GLY A 68 -18.39 2.72 0.11
C GLY A 68 -17.79 1.64 1.01
N VAL A 69 -16.51 1.71 1.31
CA VAL A 69 -15.85 0.73 2.17
C VAL A 69 -16.14 1.04 3.64
N ASN A 70 -16.43 0.00 4.41
CA ASN A 70 -16.54 0.10 5.86
C ASN A 70 -15.13 0.11 6.44
N VAL A 71 -14.61 1.31 6.71
CA VAL A 71 -13.22 1.48 7.16
C VAL A 71 -12.97 0.83 8.53
N PRO A 72 -13.86 0.97 9.54
CA PRO A 72 -13.65 0.24 10.79
C PRO A 72 -13.54 -1.29 10.61
N SER A 73 -14.38 -1.87 9.75
CA SER A 73 -14.29 -3.29 9.42
C SER A 73 -12.94 -3.63 8.80
N LEU A 74 -12.49 -2.80 7.85
CA LEU A 74 -11.20 -3.01 7.20
C LEU A 74 -10.06 -2.95 8.21
N ARG A 75 -10.07 -1.97 9.11
CA ARG A 75 -9.04 -1.87 10.17
C ARG A 75 -8.99 -3.13 11.01
N THR A 76 -10.14 -3.65 11.41
CA THR A 76 -10.21 -4.87 12.22
C THR A 76 -9.63 -6.05 11.46
N ARG A 77 -10.00 -6.20 10.18
CA ARG A 77 -9.52 -7.33 9.36
C ARG A 77 -8.02 -7.24 9.09
N ILE A 78 -7.51 -6.04 8.85
CA ILE A 78 -6.07 -5.84 8.66
C ILE A 78 -5.31 -6.15 9.96
N GLY A 79 -5.85 -5.72 11.11
CA GLY A 79 -5.27 -6.07 12.41
C GLY A 79 -5.21 -7.57 12.62
N GLN A 80 -6.27 -8.29 12.24
CA GLN A 80 -6.28 -9.75 12.34
C GLN A 80 -5.25 -10.39 11.41
N ALA A 81 -5.10 -9.86 10.20
CA ALA A 81 -4.08 -10.35 9.27
C ALA A 81 -2.68 -10.15 9.82
N LEU A 82 -2.41 -9.00 10.45
CA LEU A 82 -1.13 -8.75 11.10
C LEU A 82 -0.86 -9.71 12.25
N ASP A 83 -1.89 -10.02 13.04
CA ASP A 83 -1.75 -10.93 14.18
C ASP A 83 -1.40 -12.35 13.76
N LYS A 84 -1.73 -12.75 12.54
CA LYS A 84 -1.41 -14.07 12.01
C LYS A 84 0.00 -14.19 11.48
N LEU A 85 0.71 -13.08 11.31
CA LEU A 85 2.05 -13.11 10.73
C LEU A 85 3.04 -13.72 11.73
N PRO A 86 4.01 -14.53 11.23
CA PRO A 86 5.01 -15.12 12.13
C PRO A 86 5.83 -14.06 12.82
N LYS A 87 6.10 -14.28 14.11
CA LYS A 87 6.99 -13.44 14.90
C LYS A 87 8.31 -14.19 15.07
N VAL A 88 9.40 -13.48 14.79
CA VAL A 88 10.73 -14.07 14.83
C VAL A 88 11.60 -13.22 15.77
N ALA A 89 11.90 -13.77 16.94
CA ALA A 89 12.75 -13.08 17.92
C ALA A 89 14.18 -12.96 17.41
N GLY A 90 14.85 -11.87 17.75
CA GLY A 90 16.25 -11.68 17.42
C GLY A 90 16.53 -11.20 16.01
N GLN A 91 15.49 -10.82 15.27
CA GLN A 91 15.62 -10.34 13.89
C GLN A 91 15.74 -8.81 13.81
N GLU A 92 16.08 -8.15 14.89
CA GLU A 92 16.06 -6.70 15.02
C GLU A 92 16.57 -5.95 13.78
N GLY A 93 15.66 -5.18 13.14
CA GLY A 93 16.00 -4.38 11.99
C GLY A 93 16.24 -5.16 10.69
N ASN A 94 16.26 -6.47 10.75
CA ASN A 94 16.56 -7.35 9.62
C ASN A 94 15.24 -7.76 8.96
N ILE A 95 14.72 -6.89 8.10
CA ILE A 95 13.43 -7.15 7.47
C ILE A 95 13.60 -7.27 5.96
N ASN A 96 12.94 -8.27 5.39
CA ASN A 96 12.91 -8.50 3.94
C ASN A 96 11.52 -8.18 3.40
N VAL A 97 11.46 -7.71 2.16
CA VAL A 97 10.19 -7.48 1.49
C VAL A 97 9.64 -8.82 1.01
N SER A 98 8.39 -9.13 1.34
CA SER A 98 7.78 -10.39 0.92
C SER A 98 7.57 -10.44 -0.59
N ASN A 99 7.48 -11.66 -1.14
CA ASN A 99 7.16 -11.83 -2.56
C ASN A 99 5.78 -11.24 -2.89
N ASP A 100 4.83 -11.38 -1.98
CA ASP A 100 3.48 -10.83 -2.18
C ASP A 100 3.50 -9.31 -2.27
N LEU A 101 4.23 -8.63 -1.38
CA LEU A 101 4.32 -7.19 -1.43
C LEU A 101 5.08 -6.73 -2.68
N THR A 102 6.17 -7.41 -3.02
CA THR A 102 6.93 -7.12 -4.24
C THR A 102 6.03 -7.17 -5.46
N ARG A 103 5.22 -8.24 -5.58
CA ARG A 103 4.30 -8.41 -6.70
C ARG A 103 3.28 -7.27 -6.75
N LEU A 104 2.68 -6.92 -5.61
CA LEU A 104 1.69 -5.85 -5.55
C LEU A 104 2.29 -4.49 -5.89
N LEU A 105 3.52 -4.22 -5.44
CA LEU A 105 4.18 -2.96 -5.76
C LEU A 105 4.49 -2.86 -7.26
N ASN A 106 4.84 -3.98 -7.89
CA ASN A 106 5.06 -4.00 -9.34
C ASN A 106 3.75 -3.75 -10.10
N VAL A 107 2.65 -4.32 -9.64
CA VAL A 107 1.33 -4.05 -10.23
C VAL A 107 0.96 -2.58 -10.04
N THR A 108 1.24 -2.03 -8.86
CA THR A 108 0.99 -0.60 -8.57
C THR A 108 1.73 0.30 -9.55
N ASP A 109 2.99 0.01 -9.83
CA ASP A 109 3.78 0.77 -10.81
C ASP A 109 3.16 0.66 -12.22
N LYS A 110 2.76 -0.54 -12.62
CA LYS A 110 2.11 -0.72 -13.93
C LYS A 110 0.82 0.08 -14.04
N LEU A 111 0.03 0.12 -12.97
CA LEU A 111 -1.19 0.94 -12.96
C LEU A 111 -0.89 2.42 -13.12
N ALA A 112 0.19 2.90 -12.50
CA ALA A 112 0.62 4.29 -12.67
C ALA A 112 1.04 4.57 -14.12
N GLN A 113 1.80 3.66 -14.71
CA GLN A 113 2.24 3.81 -16.10
C GLN A 113 1.06 3.81 -17.06
N GLN A 114 0.08 2.94 -16.85
CA GLN A 114 -1.11 2.87 -17.69
C GLN A 114 -1.93 4.16 -17.63
N ARG A 115 -1.90 4.84 -16.50
CA ARG A 115 -2.62 6.11 -16.33
C ARG A 115 -1.81 7.32 -16.79
N GLY A 116 -0.55 7.12 -17.16
CA GLY A 116 0.33 8.22 -17.54
C GLY A 116 0.78 9.05 -16.36
N ASP A 117 0.77 8.49 -15.16
CA ASP A 117 1.22 9.18 -13.95
C ASP A 117 2.74 9.24 -13.93
N ALA A 118 3.28 10.41 -13.62
CA ALA A 118 4.73 10.58 -13.47
C ALA A 118 5.22 10.02 -12.13
N PHE A 119 4.35 10.04 -11.11
CA PHE A 119 4.65 9.51 -9.79
C PHE A 119 3.59 8.50 -9.37
N ILE A 120 3.99 7.54 -8.54
CA ILE A 120 3.15 6.44 -8.12
C ILE A 120 2.47 6.83 -6.80
N ALA A 121 1.14 6.96 -6.85
CA ALA A 121 0.36 7.37 -5.69
C ALA A 121 -0.19 6.17 -4.93
N SER A 122 -0.43 6.38 -3.63
CA SER A 122 -0.89 5.35 -2.70
C SER A 122 -2.20 4.70 -3.13
N GLU A 123 -3.11 5.45 -3.75
CA GLU A 123 -4.41 4.90 -4.15
C GLU A 123 -4.28 3.75 -5.15
N LEU A 124 -3.21 3.72 -5.92
CA LEU A 124 -3.00 2.63 -6.89
C LEU A 124 -2.56 1.35 -6.20
N PHE A 125 -1.88 1.45 -5.05
CA PHE A 125 -1.62 0.26 -4.24
C PHE A 125 -2.93 -0.33 -3.71
N VAL A 126 -3.86 0.51 -3.26
CA VAL A 126 -5.17 0.03 -2.79
C VAL A 126 -5.90 -0.69 -3.91
N LEU A 127 -5.86 -0.12 -5.12
CA LEU A 127 -6.50 -0.74 -6.29
C LEU A 127 -5.84 -2.08 -6.64
N ALA A 128 -4.51 -2.13 -6.63
CA ALA A 128 -3.78 -3.38 -6.89
C ALA A 128 -4.12 -4.45 -5.86
N ALA A 129 -4.18 -4.06 -4.57
CA ALA A 129 -4.49 -4.97 -3.48
C ALA A 129 -5.90 -5.54 -3.59
N LEU A 130 -6.85 -4.73 -4.06
CA LEU A 130 -8.24 -5.18 -4.22
C LEU A 130 -8.34 -6.35 -5.21
N ASP A 131 -7.57 -6.32 -6.28
CA ASP A 131 -7.58 -7.38 -7.30
C ASP A 131 -6.75 -8.61 -6.88
N ASP A 132 -6.01 -8.50 -5.78
CA ASP A 132 -5.14 -9.60 -5.33
C ASP A 132 -5.95 -10.65 -4.56
N LYS A 133 -5.49 -11.89 -4.62
CA LYS A 133 -6.14 -13.01 -3.93
C LYS A 133 -5.68 -13.18 -2.49
N GLY A 134 -4.75 -12.33 -2.02
CA GLY A 134 -4.21 -12.42 -0.67
C GLY A 134 -5.12 -11.85 0.40
N GLU A 135 -4.60 -11.80 1.63
CA GLU A 135 -5.35 -11.37 2.82
C GLU A 135 -5.89 -9.95 2.71
N VAL A 136 -5.08 -9.02 2.15
CA VAL A 136 -5.50 -7.62 2.05
C VAL A 136 -6.65 -7.49 1.05
N GLY A 137 -6.57 -8.18 -0.08
CA GLY A 137 -7.65 -8.17 -1.06
C GLY A 137 -8.95 -8.71 -0.48
N ARG A 138 -8.87 -9.80 0.27
CA ARG A 138 -10.05 -10.36 0.95
C ARG A 138 -10.61 -9.39 1.99
N ALA A 139 -9.73 -8.77 2.78
CA ALA A 139 -10.16 -7.78 3.78
C ALA A 139 -10.91 -6.62 3.13
N LEU A 140 -10.40 -6.13 2.00
CA LEU A 140 -11.06 -5.05 1.26
C LEU A 140 -12.44 -5.48 0.76
N LYS A 141 -12.51 -6.64 0.11
CA LYS A 141 -13.79 -7.15 -0.42
C LYS A 141 -14.80 -7.40 0.69
N ASP A 142 -14.36 -8.00 1.77
CA ASP A 142 -15.22 -8.31 2.91
C ASP A 142 -15.69 -7.05 3.65
N SER A 143 -15.00 -5.93 3.44
CA SER A 143 -15.38 -4.63 3.99
C SER A 143 -16.17 -3.78 2.99
N GLY A 144 -16.55 -4.36 1.86
CA GLY A 144 -17.44 -3.70 0.89
C GLY A 144 -16.75 -3.04 -0.29
N ALA A 145 -15.45 -3.24 -0.47
CA ALA A 145 -14.74 -2.66 -1.61
C ALA A 145 -15.09 -3.42 -2.89
N ASN A 146 -15.27 -2.67 -3.98
CA ASN A 146 -15.34 -3.25 -5.31
C ASN A 146 -14.60 -2.35 -6.29
N LYS A 147 -14.17 -2.94 -7.41
CA LYS A 147 -13.29 -2.26 -8.34
C LYS A 147 -13.94 -1.02 -8.95
N ALA A 148 -15.19 -1.11 -9.38
CA ALA A 148 -15.87 0.00 -10.04
C ALA A 148 -16.01 1.20 -9.11
N SER A 149 -16.44 0.98 -7.87
CA SER A 149 -16.58 2.06 -6.89
C SER A 149 -15.25 2.68 -6.51
N LEU A 150 -14.21 1.85 -6.39
CA LEU A 150 -12.89 2.35 -6.04
C LEU A 150 -12.31 3.17 -7.18
N GLU A 151 -12.42 2.69 -8.42
CA GLU A 151 -11.95 3.45 -9.58
C GLU A 151 -12.69 4.78 -9.73
N SER A 152 -14.00 4.77 -9.51
CA SER A 152 -14.80 6.00 -9.54
C SER A 152 -14.36 6.98 -8.47
N ALA A 153 -14.09 6.49 -7.26
CA ALA A 153 -13.61 7.35 -6.17
C ALA A 153 -12.24 7.95 -6.48
N ILE A 154 -11.35 7.16 -7.08
CA ILE A 154 -10.03 7.66 -7.51
C ILE A 154 -10.20 8.77 -8.53
N GLU A 155 -11.05 8.57 -9.53
CA GLU A 155 -11.28 9.58 -10.58
C GLU A 155 -11.85 10.87 -9.99
N ARG A 156 -12.81 10.76 -9.07
CA ARG A 156 -13.39 11.94 -8.41
C ARG A 156 -12.37 12.68 -7.57
N MET A 157 -11.55 11.94 -6.83
CA MET A 157 -10.52 12.55 -5.98
C MET A 157 -9.47 13.26 -6.82
N ARG A 158 -9.13 12.73 -7.98
CA ARG A 158 -8.13 13.32 -8.87
C ARG A 158 -8.67 14.50 -9.69
N GLY A 159 -9.99 14.58 -9.86
CA GLY A 159 -10.60 15.63 -10.67
C GLY A 159 -10.09 15.67 -12.10
N GLY A 160 -9.76 14.50 -12.67
CA GLY A 160 -9.22 14.39 -14.02
C GLY A 160 -7.72 14.62 -14.13
N GLU A 161 -7.05 14.93 -13.02
CA GLU A 161 -5.61 15.18 -13.04
C GLU A 161 -4.80 13.91 -12.95
N LYS A 162 -3.64 13.91 -13.61
CA LYS A 162 -2.63 12.86 -13.43
C LYS A 162 -1.73 13.21 -12.26
N VAL A 163 -1.08 12.20 -11.69
CA VAL A 163 -0.11 12.41 -10.61
C VAL A 163 1.22 12.82 -11.24
N GLU A 164 1.51 14.11 -11.24
CA GLU A 164 2.64 14.69 -11.96
C GLU A 164 3.83 15.09 -11.09
N ASN A 165 3.65 15.09 -9.76
CA ASN A 165 4.74 15.44 -8.85
C ASN A 165 4.63 14.62 -7.57
N GLU A 166 5.72 14.60 -6.79
CA GLU A 166 5.79 13.76 -5.60
C GLU A 166 4.88 14.21 -4.47
N ASN A 167 4.38 15.45 -4.51
CA ASN A 167 3.47 15.99 -3.49
C ASN A 167 2.02 16.01 -3.95
N ALA A 168 1.68 15.29 -5.02
CA ALA A 168 0.33 15.31 -5.58
C ALA A 168 -0.74 14.88 -4.57
N GLU A 169 -0.42 13.97 -3.64
CA GLU A 169 -1.38 13.50 -2.65
C GLU A 169 -1.65 14.50 -1.53
N ASP A 170 -0.88 15.58 -1.48
CA ASP A 170 -1.06 16.63 -0.48
C ASP A 170 -2.07 17.70 -0.90
N GLN A 171 -2.66 17.56 -2.07
CA GLN A 171 -3.57 18.54 -2.65
C GLN A 171 -5.04 18.15 -2.52
#